data_313254568f79683cb99c08566bab72e3
#
_entry.id   313254568f79683cb99c08566bab72e3
#
_cell.length_a   1.000
_cell.length_b   1.000
_cell.length_c   1.000
_cell.angle_alpha   90.00
_cell.angle_beta   90.00
_cell.angle_gamma   90.00
#
_symmetry.space_group_name_H-M   'P 1'
#
loop_
_entity.id
_entity.type
_entity.pdbx_description
1 polymer ?
#
loop_
_entity_poly.entity_id
_entity_poly.type
_entity_poly.pdbx_seq_one_letter_code
_entity_poly.pdbx_strand_id
1 'polypeptide(L)'
;MMKYIIYIILITVFTISCTMDEEYVETYDPEQARLDSIKQRSDDIELILSYIEGTGLQTVVDTTEEGVLYSVIDSGDFEVYPENNDIISLNLAAYYTTDSIFYTNDSIDLVFFDTNDRSVAESFGIFDESKFYVPLVYTYNGFGSFFPIISDHGYLALVSDFKKALGFSISKISEGGKIKIIMPSGNAYGEVGNATTPVIPANAVLIFDIHLIKIRK
;
A
#
# COMPACT_ATOMS: atom_id res chain seq x y z
N MET A 1 -65.35 4.17 -38.29
CA MET A 1 -65.09 3.89 -36.85
C MET A 1 -63.75 3.27 -36.63
N MET A 2 -63.27 2.38 -37.45
CA MET A 2 -61.95 1.67 -37.19
C MET A 2 -60.69 2.54 -37.31
N LYS A 3 -60.69 3.63 -38.08
CA LYS A 3 -59.55 4.56 -38.21
C LYS A 3 -59.28 5.42 -36.96
N TYR A 4 -60.31 5.73 -36.19
CA TYR A 4 -60.14 6.55 -34.99
C TYR A 4 -59.64 5.73 -33.77
N ILE A 5 -59.90 4.42 -33.77
CA ILE A 5 -59.42 3.52 -32.72
C ILE A 5 -57.90 3.34 -32.81
N ILE A 6 -57.37 3.30 -34.04
CA ILE A 6 -55.90 3.19 -34.26
C ILE A 6 -55.17 4.45 -33.81
N TYR A 7 -55.79 5.64 -34.00
CA TYR A 7 -55.18 6.90 -33.52
C TYR A 7 -55.17 7.05 -31.98
N ILE A 8 -56.20 6.54 -31.33
CA ILE A 8 -56.27 6.55 -29.86
C ILE A 8 -55.26 5.59 -29.26
N ILE A 9 -55.02 4.44 -29.85
CA ILE A 9 -54.01 3.48 -29.43
C ILE A 9 -52.60 4.01 -29.67
N LEU A 10 -52.37 4.79 -30.74
CA LEU A 10 -51.07 5.40 -31.01
C LEU A 10 -50.72 6.55 -30.06
N ILE A 11 -51.73 7.28 -29.55
CA ILE A 11 -51.52 8.37 -28.58
C ILE A 11 -51.28 7.83 -27.17
N THR A 12 -51.87 6.70 -26.81
CA THR A 12 -51.67 6.09 -25.48
C THR A 12 -50.32 5.39 -25.34
N VAL A 13 -49.65 5.01 -26.45
CA VAL A 13 -48.29 4.41 -26.38
C VAL A 13 -47.19 5.46 -26.20
N PHE A 14 -47.47 6.74 -26.50
CA PHE A 14 -46.48 7.81 -26.36
C PHE A 14 -46.42 8.47 -24.99
N THR A 15 -47.26 8.12 -24.04
CA THR A 15 -47.27 8.68 -22.67
C THR A 15 -46.63 7.76 -21.63
N ILE A 16 -46.02 6.63 -22.03
CA ILE A 16 -45.27 5.75 -21.14
C ILE A 16 -43.77 5.84 -21.52
N SER A 17 -43.22 7.03 -21.48
CA SER A 17 -41.77 7.17 -21.53
C SER A 17 -41.42 8.50 -20.91
N CYS A 18 -41.11 8.44 -19.70
CA CYS A 18 -40.14 9.20 -18.92
C CYS A 18 -40.53 9.15 -17.44
N THR A 19 -40.45 7.99 -16.82
CA THR A 19 -39.88 7.99 -15.51
C THR A 19 -38.39 8.18 -15.76
N MET A 20 -37.92 9.42 -15.71
CA MET A 20 -36.53 9.67 -15.45
C MET A 20 -36.29 8.99 -14.10
N ASP A 21 -35.57 7.87 -14.09
CA ASP A 21 -34.88 7.46 -12.91
C ASP A 21 -34.06 8.70 -12.53
N GLU A 22 -34.41 9.32 -11.41
CA GLU A 22 -33.54 10.32 -10.80
C GLU A 22 -32.22 9.57 -10.59
N GLU A 23 -31.27 9.84 -11.47
CA GLU A 23 -29.90 9.40 -11.27
C GLU A 23 -29.51 9.95 -9.92
N TYR A 24 -29.39 9.06 -8.94
CA TYR A 24 -29.00 9.42 -7.57
C TYR A 24 -27.57 9.96 -7.68
N VAL A 25 -27.45 11.26 -7.88
CA VAL A 25 -26.15 11.94 -7.83
C VAL A 25 -25.80 11.95 -6.36
N GLU A 26 -24.89 11.06 -6.00
CA GLU A 26 -24.29 11.02 -4.68
C GLU A 26 -23.64 12.39 -4.46
N THR A 27 -24.32 13.24 -3.71
CA THR A 27 -23.81 14.58 -3.42
C THR A 27 -22.63 14.41 -2.43
N TYR A 28 -21.44 14.78 -2.86
CA TYR A 28 -20.26 14.80 -2.00
C TYR A 28 -20.53 15.65 -0.75
N ASP A 29 -20.55 15.00 0.40
CA ASP A 29 -20.66 15.66 1.72
C ASP A 29 -19.26 15.74 2.33
N PRO A 30 -18.63 16.92 2.38
CA PRO A 30 -17.29 17.09 2.93
C PRO A 30 -17.19 16.77 4.42
N GLU A 31 -18.26 16.94 5.18
CA GLU A 31 -18.27 16.60 6.62
C GLU A 31 -18.33 15.07 6.82
N GLN A 32 -19.15 14.38 6.04
CA GLN A 32 -19.17 12.91 6.06
C GLN A 32 -17.83 12.33 5.64
N ALA A 33 -17.23 12.82 4.56
CA ALA A 33 -15.90 12.38 4.12
C ALA A 33 -14.83 12.61 5.18
N ARG A 34 -14.89 13.71 5.93
CA ARG A 34 -13.99 13.98 7.06
C ARG A 34 -14.20 12.99 8.21
N LEU A 35 -15.44 12.66 8.54
CA LEU A 35 -15.75 11.69 9.59
C LEU A 35 -15.30 10.29 9.20
N ASP A 36 -15.50 9.89 7.95
CA ASP A 36 -15.07 8.59 7.42
C ASP A 36 -13.54 8.47 7.44
N SER A 37 -12.82 9.53 7.07
CA SER A 37 -11.34 9.56 7.16
C SER A 37 -10.83 9.46 8.60
N ILE A 38 -11.49 10.10 9.57
CA ILE A 38 -11.13 9.98 10.99
C ILE A 38 -11.39 8.56 11.49
N LYS A 39 -12.53 7.98 11.12
CA LYS A 39 -12.86 6.60 11.48
C LYS A 39 -11.83 5.64 10.90
N GLN A 40 -11.51 5.74 9.60
CA GLN A 40 -10.52 4.89 8.95
C GLN A 40 -9.16 4.97 9.63
N ARG A 41 -8.71 6.18 9.98
CA ARG A 41 -7.46 6.35 10.72
C ARG A 41 -7.48 5.65 12.08
N SER A 42 -8.63 5.65 12.77
CA SER A 42 -8.78 4.92 14.04
C SER A 42 -8.72 3.42 13.85
N ASP A 43 -9.38 2.91 12.80
CA ASP A 43 -9.38 1.49 12.44
C ASP A 43 -7.97 1.02 12.06
N ASP A 44 -7.23 1.82 11.27
CA ASP A 44 -5.83 1.56 10.93
C ASP A 44 -4.92 1.47 12.17
N ILE A 45 -5.10 2.41 13.12
CA ILE A 45 -4.31 2.44 14.35
C ILE A 45 -4.56 1.17 15.17
N GLU A 46 -5.82 0.75 15.33
CA GLU A 46 -6.17 -0.47 16.07
C GLU A 46 -5.52 -1.70 15.42
N LEU A 47 -5.61 -1.82 14.11
CA LEU A 47 -5.01 -2.89 13.34
C LEU A 47 -3.48 -2.92 13.48
N ILE A 48 -2.84 -1.76 13.35
CA ILE A 48 -1.38 -1.61 13.47
C ILE A 48 -0.90 -1.95 14.88
N LEU A 49 -1.61 -1.49 15.92
CA LEU A 49 -1.25 -1.81 17.31
C LEU A 49 -1.36 -3.32 17.57
N SER A 50 -2.40 -3.97 17.08
CA SER A 50 -2.56 -5.43 17.18
C SER A 50 -1.43 -6.17 16.45
N TYR A 51 -1.01 -5.69 15.29
CA TYR A 51 0.12 -6.25 14.56
C TYR A 51 1.44 -6.09 15.32
N ILE A 52 1.70 -4.89 15.86
CA ILE A 52 2.90 -4.60 16.66
C ILE A 52 2.96 -5.50 17.90
N GLU A 53 1.82 -5.67 18.59
CA GLU A 53 1.72 -6.53 19.78
C GLU A 53 1.97 -7.99 19.42
N GLY A 54 1.29 -8.51 18.41
CA GLY A 54 1.42 -9.90 17.96
C GLY A 54 2.81 -10.27 17.44
N THR A 55 3.57 -9.29 16.91
CA THR A 55 4.94 -9.48 16.41
C THR A 55 6.04 -9.17 17.43
N GLY A 56 5.71 -8.64 18.59
CA GLY A 56 6.68 -8.27 19.64
C GLY A 56 7.51 -7.02 19.30
N LEU A 57 7.03 -6.15 18.41
CA LEU A 57 7.72 -4.93 17.97
C LEU A 57 7.51 -3.71 18.87
N GLN A 58 6.76 -3.81 19.98
CA GLN A 58 6.32 -2.67 20.82
C GLN A 58 7.42 -1.72 21.28
N THR A 59 8.64 -2.22 21.45
CA THR A 59 9.76 -1.45 22.00
C THR A 59 10.68 -0.85 20.95
N VAL A 60 10.47 -1.16 19.68
CA VAL A 60 11.39 -0.82 18.58
C VAL A 60 10.73 -0.07 17.41
N VAL A 61 9.43 0.20 17.53
CA VAL A 61 8.70 0.97 16.52
C VAL A 61 8.84 2.45 16.79
N ASP A 62 9.15 3.20 15.75
CA ASP A 62 9.19 4.67 15.71
C ASP A 62 8.33 5.17 14.55
N THR A 63 8.10 6.49 14.45
CA THR A 63 7.18 7.09 13.49
C THR A 63 7.86 8.22 12.73
N THR A 64 7.63 8.31 11.42
CA THR A 64 8.05 9.46 10.61
C THR A 64 7.12 10.66 10.81
N GLU A 65 7.52 11.83 10.32
CA GLU A 65 6.68 13.05 10.36
C GLU A 65 5.35 12.86 9.61
N GLU A 66 5.32 12.03 8.56
CA GLU A 66 4.12 11.72 7.78
C GLU A 66 3.18 10.72 8.49
N GLY A 67 3.60 10.14 9.61
CA GLY A 67 2.81 9.16 10.37
C GLY A 67 2.98 7.72 9.89
N VAL A 68 3.99 7.44 9.07
CA VAL A 68 4.38 6.07 8.70
C VAL A 68 5.27 5.49 9.80
N LEU A 69 4.97 4.25 10.23
CA LEU A 69 5.74 3.60 11.27
C LEU A 69 6.89 2.79 10.66
N TYR A 70 7.99 2.69 11.40
CA TYR A 70 9.10 1.82 11.01
C TYR A 70 9.76 1.17 12.23
N SER A 71 10.42 0.05 12.01
CA SER A 71 11.20 -0.65 13.03
C SER A 71 12.53 -1.10 12.44
N VAL A 72 13.62 -0.83 13.15
CA VAL A 72 14.93 -1.39 12.82
C VAL A 72 14.99 -2.82 13.38
N ILE A 73 14.97 -3.80 12.48
CA ILE A 73 15.02 -5.23 12.83
C ILE A 73 16.47 -5.70 13.01
N ASP A 74 17.36 -5.17 12.14
CA ASP A 74 18.78 -5.45 12.17
C ASP A 74 19.53 -4.19 11.74
N SER A 75 20.51 -3.74 12.50
CA SER A 75 21.26 -2.52 12.21
C SER A 75 22.35 -2.71 11.15
N GLY A 76 22.64 -3.95 10.75
CA GLY A 76 23.67 -4.29 9.76
C GLY A 76 25.07 -4.40 10.38
N ASP A 77 26.09 -4.20 9.54
CA ASP A 77 27.50 -4.37 9.90
C ASP A 77 28.11 -3.20 10.72
N PHE A 78 27.36 -2.08 10.86
CA PHE A 78 27.78 -0.83 11.51
C PHE A 78 28.99 -0.10 10.87
N GLU A 79 29.41 -0.52 9.66
CA GLU A 79 30.59 0.07 9.01
C GLU A 79 30.19 1.15 8.00
N VAL A 80 29.24 0.86 7.12
CA VAL A 80 28.85 1.74 6.00
C VAL A 80 27.37 2.10 6.07
N TYR A 81 27.10 3.38 6.32
CA TYR A 81 25.75 3.96 6.31
C TYR A 81 25.49 4.71 5.01
N PRO A 82 24.23 4.79 4.53
CA PRO A 82 23.89 5.57 3.34
C PRO A 82 24.17 7.06 3.53
N GLU A 83 24.83 7.66 2.55
CA GLU A 83 25.05 9.09 2.43
C GLU A 83 24.43 9.61 1.12
N ASN A 84 24.18 10.93 1.05
CA ASN A 84 23.60 11.53 -0.14
C ASN A 84 24.40 11.20 -1.40
N ASN A 85 23.70 10.80 -2.44
CA ASN A 85 24.18 10.35 -3.75
C ASN A 85 24.76 8.93 -3.79
N ASP A 86 24.77 8.20 -2.68
CA ASP A 86 25.11 6.79 -2.72
C ASP A 86 24.10 5.99 -3.54
N ILE A 87 24.57 4.94 -4.17
CA ILE A 87 23.72 3.97 -4.85
C ILE A 87 23.46 2.83 -3.89
N ILE A 88 22.20 2.63 -3.51
CA ILE A 88 21.77 1.56 -2.61
C ILE A 88 21.04 0.46 -3.37
N SER A 89 21.21 -0.77 -2.92
CA SER A 89 20.53 -1.96 -3.44
C SER A 89 19.70 -2.59 -2.33
N LEU A 90 18.42 -2.85 -2.60
CA LEU A 90 17.44 -3.32 -1.63
C LEU A 90 16.76 -4.60 -2.10
N ASN A 91 16.50 -5.52 -1.16
CA ASN A 91 15.42 -6.50 -1.32
C ASN A 91 14.21 -6.06 -0.50
N LEU A 92 13.02 -6.36 -1.00
CA LEU A 92 11.77 -6.13 -0.29
C LEU A 92 10.85 -7.35 -0.33
N ALA A 93 10.01 -7.47 0.70
CA ALA A 93 8.81 -8.29 0.70
C ALA A 93 7.64 -7.40 1.13
N ALA A 94 6.54 -7.45 0.39
CA ALA A 94 5.41 -6.55 0.55
C ALA A 94 4.13 -7.32 0.88
N TYR A 95 3.40 -6.80 1.87
CA TYR A 95 2.19 -7.39 2.41
C TYR A 95 1.12 -6.32 2.57
N TYR A 96 -0.14 -6.75 2.55
CA TYR A 96 -1.25 -5.92 3.01
C TYR A 96 -2.12 -6.67 4.03
N THR A 97 -2.83 -5.90 4.85
CA THR A 97 -3.81 -6.45 5.79
C THR A 97 -5.16 -6.58 5.11
N THR A 98 -5.91 -7.62 5.44
CA THR A 98 -7.33 -7.70 5.06
C THR A 98 -8.19 -7.05 6.15
N ASP A 99 -9.36 -6.49 5.77
CA ASP A 99 -10.33 -5.86 6.70
C ASP A 99 -10.88 -6.81 7.77
N SER A 100 -10.63 -8.09 7.60
CA SER A 100 -11.07 -9.12 8.53
C SER A 100 -9.99 -9.38 9.56
N ILE A 101 -10.09 -8.69 10.70
CA ILE A 101 -9.42 -9.15 11.93
C ILE A 101 -10.09 -10.47 12.33
N PHE A 102 -9.83 -11.53 11.61
CA PHE A 102 -10.13 -12.86 12.08
C PHE A 102 -8.99 -13.25 13.03
N TYR A 103 -9.22 -13.02 14.31
CA TYR A 103 -8.40 -13.59 15.37
C TYR A 103 -8.53 -15.13 15.34
N THR A 104 -7.86 -15.76 14.41
CA THR A 104 -7.58 -17.18 14.46
C THR A 104 -6.17 -17.34 15.02
N ASN A 105 -6.07 -17.59 16.34
CA ASN A 105 -4.81 -17.86 17.03
C ASN A 105 -3.79 -16.71 17.13
N ASP A 106 -4.21 -15.50 17.55
CA ASP A 106 -3.33 -14.35 17.86
C ASP A 106 -2.43 -13.85 16.72
N SER A 107 -2.77 -14.13 15.45
CA SER A 107 -2.02 -13.61 14.30
C SER A 107 -2.91 -12.79 13.38
N ILE A 108 -2.43 -11.64 12.93
CA ILE A 108 -3.04 -10.86 11.88
C ILE A 108 -2.70 -11.52 10.55
N ASP A 109 -3.71 -11.84 9.74
CA ASP A 109 -3.51 -12.41 8.42
C ASP A 109 -2.96 -11.35 7.47
N LEU A 110 -1.68 -11.48 7.15
CA LEU A 110 -1.02 -10.70 6.12
C LEU A 110 -1.15 -11.42 4.78
N VAL A 111 -1.62 -10.71 3.78
CA VAL A 111 -1.58 -11.19 2.40
C VAL A 111 -0.30 -10.69 1.76
N PHE A 112 0.58 -11.63 1.46
CA PHE A 112 1.78 -11.36 0.68
C PHE A 112 1.41 -11.04 -0.78
N PHE A 113 1.94 -9.96 -1.34
CA PHE A 113 1.58 -9.59 -2.70
C PHE A 113 2.76 -9.36 -3.65
N ASP A 114 3.97 -9.03 -3.15
CA ASP A 114 5.11 -8.82 -4.03
C ASP A 114 6.47 -8.95 -3.33
N THR A 115 7.50 -9.28 -4.11
CA THR A 115 8.91 -9.27 -3.71
C THR A 115 9.83 -9.22 -4.93
N ASN A 116 11.01 -8.67 -4.75
CA ASN A 116 12.12 -8.78 -5.69
C ASN A 116 13.19 -9.81 -5.25
N ASP A 117 12.94 -10.53 -4.15
CA ASP A 117 13.81 -11.60 -3.67
C ASP A 117 13.28 -12.97 -4.12
N ARG A 118 14.08 -13.68 -4.91
CA ARG A 118 13.72 -14.99 -5.45
C ARG A 118 13.38 -15.99 -4.35
N SER A 119 14.19 -16.03 -3.30
CA SER A 119 14.00 -17.00 -2.21
C SER A 119 12.69 -16.76 -1.45
N VAL A 120 12.32 -15.51 -1.31
CA VAL A 120 11.02 -15.11 -0.72
C VAL A 120 9.88 -15.53 -1.64
N ALA A 121 9.97 -15.23 -2.96
CA ALA A 121 8.94 -15.64 -3.93
C ALA A 121 8.72 -17.16 -3.95
N GLU A 122 9.80 -17.94 -3.91
CA GLU A 122 9.76 -19.41 -3.85
C GLU A 122 9.09 -19.88 -2.55
N SER A 123 9.40 -19.26 -1.40
CA SER A 123 8.83 -19.65 -0.10
C SER A 123 7.33 -19.40 0.01
N PHE A 124 6.83 -18.35 -0.66
CA PHE A 124 5.40 -18.03 -0.71
C PHE A 124 4.67 -18.67 -1.91
N GLY A 125 5.37 -19.45 -2.76
CA GLY A 125 4.77 -20.15 -3.89
C GLY A 125 4.32 -19.23 -5.03
N ILE A 126 4.84 -18.00 -5.11
CA ILE A 126 4.53 -17.02 -6.17
C ILE A 126 5.68 -16.85 -7.17
N PHE A 127 6.69 -17.72 -7.11
CA PHE A 127 7.82 -17.67 -8.04
C PHE A 127 7.32 -17.80 -9.49
N ASP A 128 7.76 -16.88 -10.34
CA ASP A 128 7.43 -16.82 -11.75
C ASP A 128 8.72 -16.69 -12.56
N GLU A 129 9.01 -17.69 -13.40
CA GLU A 129 10.23 -17.73 -14.22
C GLU A 129 10.32 -16.58 -15.23
N SER A 130 9.21 -15.93 -15.55
CA SER A 130 9.17 -14.78 -16.45
C SER A 130 9.57 -13.46 -15.78
N LYS A 131 9.61 -13.42 -14.45
CA LYS A 131 10.00 -12.24 -13.66
C LYS A 131 11.49 -12.22 -13.34
N PHE A 132 12.07 -11.04 -13.30
CA PHE A 132 13.43 -10.82 -12.85
C PHE A 132 13.45 -10.53 -11.34
N TYR A 133 14.06 -11.43 -10.58
CA TYR A 133 14.28 -11.24 -9.15
C TYR A 133 15.67 -10.65 -8.92
N VAL A 134 15.74 -9.34 -8.91
CA VAL A 134 16.98 -8.57 -8.73
C VAL A 134 16.77 -7.49 -7.69
N PRO A 135 17.80 -7.10 -6.93
CA PRO A 135 17.69 -6.01 -5.98
C PRO A 135 17.22 -4.72 -6.66
N LEU A 136 16.31 -4.01 -6.02
CA LEU A 136 15.94 -2.65 -6.41
C LEU A 136 17.14 -1.73 -6.20
N VAL A 137 17.45 -0.89 -7.17
CA VAL A 137 18.60 0.00 -7.13
C VAL A 137 18.13 1.43 -7.18
N TYR A 138 18.54 2.22 -6.17
CA TYR A 138 18.16 3.62 -6.01
C TYR A 138 19.38 4.50 -5.78
N THR A 139 19.29 5.76 -6.19
CA THR A 139 20.17 6.81 -5.69
C THR A 139 19.59 7.33 -4.38
N TYR A 140 20.34 7.25 -3.29
CA TYR A 140 19.93 7.76 -2.00
C TYR A 140 20.17 9.28 -1.91
N ASN A 141 19.12 10.05 -1.68
CA ASN A 141 19.17 11.51 -1.52
C ASN A 141 18.59 11.96 -0.18
N GLY A 142 18.82 11.18 0.87
CA GLY A 142 18.24 11.48 2.19
C GLY A 142 16.71 11.43 2.17
N PHE A 143 16.09 12.39 2.82
CA PHE A 143 14.65 12.45 2.97
C PHE A 143 13.93 12.73 1.65
N GLY A 144 13.48 11.70 0.94
CA GLY A 144 12.38 11.85 0.00
C GLY A 144 12.67 11.83 -1.50
N SER A 145 13.89 11.54 -1.94
CA SER A 145 14.19 11.44 -3.37
C SER A 145 14.84 10.11 -3.71
N PHE A 146 14.01 9.07 -3.87
CA PHE A 146 14.47 7.82 -4.48
C PHE A 146 14.16 7.87 -5.98
N PHE A 147 15.20 7.83 -6.80
CA PHE A 147 15.06 7.62 -8.23
C PHE A 147 15.40 6.16 -8.52
N PRO A 148 14.43 5.32 -8.93
CA PRO A 148 14.72 3.96 -9.28
C PRO A 148 15.66 3.96 -10.50
N ILE A 149 16.80 3.26 -10.40
CA ILE A 149 17.69 3.01 -11.52
C ILE A 149 17.23 1.76 -12.26
N ILE A 150 16.78 0.74 -11.50
CA ILE A 150 16.17 -0.49 -12.02
C ILE A 150 14.99 -0.81 -11.11
N SER A 151 13.79 -0.85 -11.64
CA SER A 151 12.61 -1.25 -10.88
C SER A 151 11.53 -1.77 -11.81
N ASP A 152 11.12 -3.01 -11.59
CA ASP A 152 9.88 -3.58 -12.17
C ASP A 152 8.66 -3.31 -11.27
N HIS A 153 8.87 -2.68 -10.10
CA HIS A 153 7.84 -2.38 -9.09
C HIS A 153 7.35 -0.93 -9.22
N GLY A 154 6.84 -0.58 -10.41
CA GLY A 154 6.40 0.78 -10.73
C GLY A 154 5.30 1.33 -9.81
N TYR A 155 4.50 0.46 -9.18
CA TYR A 155 3.47 0.85 -8.22
C TYR A 155 4.05 1.54 -6.96
N LEU A 156 5.25 1.16 -6.49
CA LEU A 156 5.91 1.84 -5.36
C LEU A 156 6.27 3.30 -5.68
N ALA A 157 6.41 3.62 -6.96
CA ALA A 157 6.66 4.99 -7.38
C ALA A 157 5.47 5.93 -7.14
N LEU A 158 4.26 5.38 -7.04
CA LEU A 158 3.02 6.12 -6.86
C LEU A 158 2.77 6.51 -5.39
N VAL A 159 3.40 5.81 -4.45
CA VAL A 159 3.22 6.05 -3.01
C VAL A 159 4.32 6.97 -2.50
N SER A 160 4.07 8.28 -2.50
CA SER A 160 5.06 9.30 -2.13
C SER A 160 5.58 9.12 -0.70
N ASP A 161 4.70 8.79 0.24
CA ASP A 161 5.04 8.66 1.65
C ASP A 161 5.89 7.41 1.93
N PHE A 162 5.74 6.35 1.14
CA PHE A 162 6.64 5.21 1.18
C PHE A 162 8.10 5.62 0.93
N LYS A 163 8.34 6.45 -0.08
CA LYS A 163 9.71 6.91 -0.43
C LYS A 163 10.33 7.72 0.69
N LYS A 164 9.55 8.60 1.33
CA LYS A 164 10.03 9.40 2.45
C LYS A 164 10.32 8.51 3.66
N ALA A 165 9.40 7.61 4.00
CA ALA A 165 9.56 6.66 5.09
C ALA A 165 10.77 5.74 4.87
N LEU A 166 10.95 5.21 3.64
CA LEU A 166 12.10 4.42 3.27
C LEU A 166 13.40 5.24 3.40
N GLY A 167 13.44 6.47 2.86
CA GLY A 167 14.61 7.35 2.94
C GLY A 167 15.00 7.66 4.37
N PHE A 168 14.03 7.93 5.23
CA PHE A 168 14.26 8.18 6.63
C PHE A 168 14.75 6.94 7.38
N SER A 169 14.06 5.80 7.22
CA SER A 169 14.36 4.58 7.98
C SER A 169 15.66 3.91 7.52
N ILE A 170 15.97 3.95 6.22
CA ILE A 170 17.21 3.35 5.68
C ILE A 170 18.46 4.05 6.21
N SER A 171 18.37 5.34 6.57
CA SER A 171 19.48 6.08 7.20
C SER A 171 19.86 5.56 8.58
N LYS A 172 19.01 4.73 9.19
CA LYS A 172 19.21 4.17 10.53
C LYS A 172 19.95 2.83 10.53
N ILE A 173 20.20 2.27 9.35
CA ILE A 173 20.86 0.98 9.19
C ILE A 173 22.08 1.09 8.28
N SER A 174 23.05 0.22 8.50
CA SER A 174 24.22 0.04 7.66
C SER A 174 24.00 -1.08 6.64
N GLU A 175 24.98 -1.36 5.79
CA GLU A 175 24.96 -2.47 4.85
C GLU A 175 24.64 -3.79 5.56
N GLY A 176 23.77 -4.60 4.98
CA GLY A 176 23.25 -5.84 5.58
C GLY A 176 22.05 -5.64 6.52
N GLY A 177 21.71 -4.40 6.88
CA GLY A 177 20.65 -4.09 7.82
C GLY A 177 19.23 -4.35 7.27
N LYS A 178 18.29 -4.49 8.20
CA LYS A 178 16.88 -4.78 7.91
C LYS A 178 15.96 -3.85 8.65
N ILE A 179 14.96 -3.34 7.95
CA ILE A 179 13.89 -2.52 8.50
C ILE A 179 12.53 -3.09 8.11
N LYS A 180 11.55 -2.82 8.95
CA LYS A 180 10.13 -3.02 8.64
C LYS A 180 9.47 -1.65 8.57
N ILE A 181 8.67 -1.42 7.51
CA ILE A 181 7.85 -0.21 7.34
C ILE A 181 6.39 -0.64 7.43
N ILE A 182 5.60 0.05 8.25
CA ILE A 182 4.16 -0.17 8.41
C ILE A 182 3.48 1.13 7.99
N MET A 183 2.70 1.07 6.94
CA MET A 183 2.11 2.23 6.30
C MET A 183 0.60 2.21 6.48
N PRO A 184 0.02 3.15 7.25
CA PRO A 184 -1.43 3.32 7.35
C PRO A 184 -2.07 3.48 5.96
N SER A 185 -3.32 3.07 5.81
CA SER A 185 -4.02 3.09 4.53
C SER A 185 -4.05 4.49 3.89
N GLY A 186 -4.23 5.54 4.70
CA GLY A 186 -4.25 6.93 4.24
C GLY A 186 -2.91 7.43 3.67
N ASN A 187 -1.79 6.80 4.05
CA ASN A 187 -0.47 7.07 3.49
C ASN A 187 -0.14 6.16 2.29
N ALA A 188 -1.00 5.18 2.00
CA ALA A 188 -0.85 4.19 0.94
C ALA A 188 -1.84 4.45 -0.21
N TYR A 189 -2.78 3.55 -0.43
CA TYR A 189 -3.77 3.65 -1.52
C TYR A 189 -5.15 4.17 -1.07
N GLY A 190 -5.36 4.39 0.23
CA GLY A 190 -6.58 4.94 0.81
C GLY A 190 -7.85 4.21 0.43
N GLU A 191 -8.93 4.96 0.31
CA GLU A 191 -10.27 4.46 -0.01
C GLU A 191 -10.40 3.82 -1.41
N VAL A 192 -9.47 4.11 -2.31
CA VAL A 192 -9.53 3.61 -3.68
C VAL A 192 -8.88 2.25 -3.83
N GLY A 193 -7.83 1.98 -3.04
CA GLY A 193 -7.00 0.81 -3.22
C GLY A 193 -6.22 0.85 -4.55
N ASN A 194 -5.76 -0.31 -5.00
CA ASN A 194 -5.15 -0.49 -6.32
C ASN A 194 -5.85 -1.63 -7.06
N ALA A 195 -6.59 -1.30 -8.12
CA ALA A 195 -7.33 -2.29 -8.94
C ALA A 195 -6.47 -2.95 -10.02
N THR A 196 -5.20 -2.53 -10.17
CA THR A 196 -4.25 -3.12 -11.13
C THR A 196 -3.33 -4.11 -10.42
N THR A 197 -2.38 -4.70 -11.15
CA THR A 197 -1.42 -5.65 -10.55
C THR A 197 -0.28 -4.92 -9.85
N PRO A 198 -0.02 -5.20 -8.55
CA PRO A 198 -0.79 -6.08 -7.66
C PRO A 198 -2.12 -5.44 -7.23
N VAL A 199 -3.17 -6.25 -7.07
CA VAL A 199 -4.46 -5.78 -6.54
C VAL A 199 -4.33 -5.58 -5.03
N ILE A 200 -4.60 -4.36 -4.58
CA ILE A 200 -4.57 -3.98 -3.16
C ILE A 200 -5.94 -3.45 -2.79
N PRO A 201 -6.61 -4.00 -1.78
CA PRO A 201 -7.92 -3.54 -1.34
C PRO A 201 -7.93 -2.06 -0.93
N ALA A 202 -9.09 -1.44 -0.99
CA ALA A 202 -9.33 -0.15 -0.35
C ALA A 202 -9.02 -0.24 1.14
N ASN A 203 -8.50 0.83 1.70
CA ASN A 203 -8.20 0.95 3.14
C ASN A 203 -7.21 -0.09 3.71
N ALA A 204 -6.43 -0.74 2.86
CA ALA A 204 -5.44 -1.70 3.32
C ALA A 204 -4.22 -1.03 3.93
N VAL A 205 -3.81 -1.45 5.12
CA VAL A 205 -2.51 -1.13 5.71
C VAL A 205 -1.45 -1.93 4.98
N LEU A 206 -0.36 -1.28 4.55
CA LEU A 206 0.76 -1.94 3.88
C LEU A 206 1.91 -2.18 4.84
N ILE A 207 2.58 -3.31 4.67
CA ILE A 207 3.74 -3.70 5.46
C ILE A 207 4.85 -4.11 4.51
N PHE A 208 6.04 -3.57 4.72
CA PHE A 208 7.22 -3.86 3.92
C PHE A 208 8.37 -4.35 4.80
N ASP A 209 8.91 -5.49 4.45
CA ASP A 209 10.20 -5.95 4.96
C ASP A 209 11.28 -5.55 3.95
N ILE A 210 12.24 -4.73 4.40
CA ILE A 210 13.31 -4.18 3.57
C ILE A 210 14.65 -4.69 4.09
N HIS A 211 15.49 -5.16 3.17
CA HIS A 211 16.86 -5.57 3.45
C HIS A 211 17.83 -4.73 2.60
N LEU A 212 18.67 -3.95 3.24
CA LEU A 212 19.72 -3.16 2.59
C LEU A 212 20.90 -4.07 2.25
N ILE A 213 20.99 -4.46 0.98
CA ILE A 213 21.97 -5.44 0.49
C ILE A 213 23.35 -4.82 0.32
N LYS A 214 23.41 -3.62 -0.30
CA LYS A 214 24.67 -2.99 -0.69
C LYS A 214 24.55 -1.47 -0.76
N ILE A 215 25.62 -0.82 -0.33
CA ILE A 215 25.85 0.63 -0.50
C ILE A 215 27.08 0.81 -1.39
N ARG A 216 26.96 1.63 -2.42
CA ARG A 216 28.05 2.03 -3.31
C ARG A 216 28.22 3.52 -3.24
N LYS A 217 29.40 3.94 -2.80
CA LYS A 217 29.85 5.33 -2.77
C LYS A 217 30.10 5.87 -4.18
#